data_f543ee16b1de0ce4fb71c795dbe9d25a
#
_entry.id   f543ee16b1de0ce4fb71c795dbe9d25a
#
_cell.length_a   1.000
_cell.length_b   1.000
_cell.length_c   1.000
_cell.angle_alpha   90.00
_cell.angle_beta   90.00
_cell.angle_gamma   90.00
#
_symmetry.space_group_name_H-M   'P 1'
#
loop_
_entity.id
_entity.type
_entity.pdbx_description
1 polymer ?
#
loop_
_entity_poly.entity_id
_entity_poly.type
_entity_poly.pdbx_seq_one_letter_code
_entity_poly.pdbx_strand_id
1 'polypeptide(L)' 'MAEITKDMTIGQALQANPEIAPVLMEAGMHCLGCPASQGETIEQAAMVHGFEVEDLLAKVNG' A
#
# COMPACT_ATOMS: atom_id res chain seq x y z
N MET A 1 8.04 -10.99 -10.56
CA MET A 1 7.66 -10.23 -9.38
C MET A 1 6.15 -10.34 -9.16
N ALA A 2 5.75 -10.45 -7.92
CA ALA A 2 4.33 -10.52 -7.59
C ALA A 2 3.68 -9.16 -7.78
N GLU A 3 2.52 -9.15 -8.42
CA GLU A 3 1.73 -7.94 -8.57
C GLU A 3 1.04 -7.60 -7.25
N ILE A 4 1.06 -6.34 -6.89
CA ILE A 4 0.37 -5.87 -5.69
C ILE A 4 -1.12 -5.75 -6.01
N THR A 5 -1.96 -6.37 -5.18
CA THR A 5 -3.41 -6.33 -5.35
C THR A 5 -4.07 -5.60 -4.20
N LYS A 6 -5.32 -5.19 -4.41
CA LYS A 6 -6.05 -4.45 -3.39
C LYS A 6 -6.34 -5.27 -2.14
N ASP A 7 -6.37 -6.59 -2.28
CA ASP A 7 -6.69 -7.48 -1.16
C ASP A 7 -5.48 -7.80 -0.29
N MET A 8 -4.29 -7.44 -0.74
CA MET A 8 -3.08 -7.64 0.05
C MET A 8 -3.03 -6.60 1.17
N THR A 9 -2.54 -7.03 2.33
CA THR A 9 -2.27 -6.07 3.39
C THR A 9 -1.03 -5.26 3.03
N ILE A 10 -0.89 -4.11 3.69
CA ILE A 10 0.30 -3.28 3.48
C ILE A 10 1.56 -4.07 3.82
N GLY A 11 1.52 -4.85 4.91
CA GLY A 11 2.66 -5.69 5.26
C GLY A 11 3.00 -6.71 4.19
N GLN A 12 1.99 -7.35 3.62
CA GLN A 12 2.20 -8.31 2.55
C GLN A 12 2.75 -7.64 1.29
N ALA A 13 2.22 -6.47 0.96
CA ALA A 13 2.68 -5.71 -0.19
C ALA A 13 4.14 -5.30 -0.05
N LEU A 14 4.53 -4.86 1.15
CA LEU A 14 5.91 -4.46 1.41
C LEU A 14 6.86 -5.66 1.34
N GLN A 15 6.41 -6.84 1.76
CA GLN A 15 7.21 -8.05 1.64
C GLN A 15 7.36 -8.47 0.18
N ALA A 16 6.30 -8.30 -0.61
CA ALA A 16 6.35 -8.65 -2.03
C ALA A 16 7.24 -7.69 -2.81
N ASN A 17 7.20 -6.41 -2.46
CA ASN A 17 8.01 -5.39 -3.13
C ASN A 17 8.34 -4.25 -2.17
N PRO A 18 9.50 -4.30 -1.49
CA PRO A 18 9.89 -3.25 -0.55
C PRO A 18 10.03 -1.87 -1.20
N GLU A 19 10.21 -1.81 -2.50
CA GLU A 19 10.40 -0.54 -3.20
C GLU A 19 9.13 0.31 -3.25
N ILE A 20 7.98 -0.26 -2.88
CA ILE A 20 6.74 0.52 -2.84
C ILE A 20 6.66 1.43 -1.61
N ALA A 21 7.53 1.23 -0.61
CA ALA A 21 7.49 2.05 0.60
C ALA A 21 7.56 3.54 0.30
N PRO A 22 8.51 4.04 -0.52
CA PRO A 22 8.54 5.46 -0.85
C PRO A 22 7.27 5.94 -1.57
N VAL A 23 6.71 5.09 -2.42
CA VAL A 23 5.48 5.42 -3.14
C VAL A 23 4.32 5.61 -2.17
N LEU A 24 4.18 4.69 -1.22
CA LEU A 24 3.13 4.78 -0.21
C LEU A 24 3.33 6.00 0.69
N MET A 25 4.57 6.30 1.03
CA MET A 25 4.88 7.47 1.85
C MET A 25 4.53 8.77 1.13
N GLU A 26 4.79 8.85 -0.16
CA GLU A 26 4.41 10.01 -0.98
C GLU A 26 2.90 10.18 -1.04
N ALA A 27 2.17 9.09 -0.93
CA ALA A 27 0.72 9.13 -0.90
C ALA A 27 0.15 9.55 0.45
N GLY A 28 1.02 9.82 1.43
CA GLY A 28 0.61 10.29 2.75
C GLY A 28 0.56 9.20 3.81
N MET A 29 1.03 8.01 3.49
CA MET A 29 0.99 6.87 4.41
C MET A 29 2.31 6.80 5.19
N HIS A 30 2.39 7.60 6.26
CA HIS A 30 3.65 7.76 6.98
C HIS A 30 3.95 6.69 8.03
N CYS A 31 2.98 5.86 8.38
CA CYS A 31 3.12 4.89 9.47
C CYS A 31 3.27 3.46 8.96
N LEU A 32 4.07 3.24 7.93
CA LEU A 32 4.22 1.94 7.31
C LEU A 32 4.83 0.89 8.24
N GLY A 33 5.58 1.34 9.25
CA GLY A 33 6.18 0.44 10.21
C GLY A 33 5.29 0.02 11.36
N CYS A 34 4.09 0.62 11.48
CA CYS A 34 3.18 0.30 12.57
C CYS A 34 2.44 -1.01 12.28
N PRO A 35 2.37 -1.94 13.25
CA PRO A 35 1.62 -3.18 13.04
C PRO A 35 0.16 -2.94 12.64
N ALA A 36 -0.47 -1.90 13.19
CA ALA A 36 -1.85 -1.58 12.86
C ALA A 36 -2.00 -1.20 11.38
N SER A 37 -1.07 -0.40 10.86
CA SER A 37 -1.09 -0.02 9.45
C SER A 37 -0.82 -1.20 8.53
N GLN A 38 0.12 -2.06 8.93
CA GLN A 38 0.47 -3.22 8.11
C GLN A 38 -0.66 -4.23 8.02
N GLY A 39 -1.58 -4.23 8.97
CA GLY A 39 -2.73 -5.12 8.96
C GLY A 39 -3.85 -4.66 8.05
N GLU A 40 -3.82 -3.42 7.57
CA GLU A 40 -4.83 -2.91 6.65
C GLU A 40 -4.53 -3.38 5.23
N THR A 41 -5.61 -3.63 4.46
CA THR A 41 -5.43 -3.93 3.04
C THR A 41 -5.13 -2.65 2.27
N ILE A 42 -4.59 -2.81 1.07
CA ILE A 42 -4.33 -1.68 0.18
C ILE A 42 -5.63 -0.91 -0.09
N GLU A 43 -6.74 -1.64 -0.28
CA GLU A 43 -8.05 -1.03 -0.50
C GLU A 43 -8.49 -0.20 0.70
N GLN A 44 -8.35 -0.76 1.90
CA GLN A 44 -8.72 -0.05 3.13
C GLN A 44 -7.87 1.20 3.31
N ALA A 45 -6.59 1.08 3.06
CA ALA A 45 -5.67 2.22 3.19
C ALA A 45 -6.04 3.32 2.20
N ALA A 46 -6.38 2.96 0.96
CA ALA A 46 -6.79 3.93 -0.04
C ALA A 46 -8.05 4.67 0.42
N MET A 47 -9.02 3.96 0.98
CA MET A 47 -10.25 4.57 1.47
C MET A 47 -9.99 5.54 2.61
N VAL A 48 -9.14 5.15 3.56
CA VAL A 48 -8.83 5.98 4.72
C VAL A 48 -8.14 7.27 4.30
N HIS A 49 -7.25 7.19 3.31
CA HIS A 49 -6.48 8.34 2.87
C HIS A 49 -7.12 9.09 1.70
N GLY A 50 -8.30 8.66 1.25
CA GLY A 50 -9.03 9.38 0.20
C GLY A 50 -8.50 9.14 -1.20
N PHE A 51 -7.84 8.03 -1.45
CA PHE A 51 -7.34 7.67 -2.78
C PHE A 51 -8.27 6.70 -3.48
N GLU A 52 -8.22 6.73 -4.81
CA GLU A 52 -8.78 5.65 -5.59
C GLU A 52 -7.82 4.46 -5.52
N VAL A 53 -8.32 3.29 -5.16
CA VAL A 53 -7.46 2.11 -5.00
C VAL A 53 -6.76 1.77 -6.32
N GLU A 54 -7.43 1.96 -7.44
CA GLU A 54 -6.83 1.66 -8.74
C GLU A 54 -5.66 2.58 -9.05
N ASP A 55 -5.77 3.86 -8.67
CA ASP A 55 -4.67 4.80 -8.84
C ASP A 55 -3.48 4.40 -7.96
N LEU A 56 -3.76 4.00 -6.73
CA LEU A 56 -2.69 3.56 -5.82
C LEU A 56 -2.02 2.30 -6.36
N LEU A 57 -2.80 1.34 -6.83
CA LEU A 57 -2.24 0.11 -7.41
C LEU A 57 -1.38 0.40 -8.64
N ALA A 58 -1.81 1.35 -9.47
CA ALA A 58 -1.02 1.74 -10.63
C ALA A 58 0.33 2.30 -10.21
N LYS A 59 0.37 3.08 -9.14
CA LYS A 59 1.61 3.65 -8.65
C LYS A 59 2.55 2.60 -8.08
N VAL A 60 2.02 1.63 -7.33
CA VAL A 60 2.88 0.62 -6.70
C VAL A 60 3.30 -0.48 -7.67
N ASN A 61 2.55 -0.69 -8.75
CA ASN A 61 2.89 -1.69 -9.77
C ASN A 61 3.55 -1.07 -10.99
N GLY A 62 3.52 0.22 -11.09
CA GLY A 62 4.12 0.96 -12.19
C GLY A 62 5.58 1.24 -11.97
#